data_c7470776b8f328b0198e13987086790c
#
_entry.id   c7470776b8f328b0198e13987086790c
#
_cell.length_a   1.000
_cell.length_b   1.000
_cell.length_c   1.000
_cell.angle_alpha   90.00
_cell.angle_beta   90.00
_cell.angle_gamma   90.00
#
_symmetry.space_group_name_H-M   'P 1'
#
loop_
_entity.id
_entity.type
_entity.pdbx_description
1 polymer ?
#
loop_
_entity_poly.entity_id
_entity_poly.type
_entity_poly.pdbx_seq_one_letter_code
_entity_poly.pdbx_strand_id
1 'polypeptide(L)'
;MPKEPASASLPTVKVSPRGSNRLKDGHVWVYRSDIVTADSVPPGSLVTVTDHRGKPLGTALYSSSSQIAIRMISSEPITDLPALLRHRIAGAIAYRAPLVMDTDAYRVVFSEADFLPGLIVDRYAEILSVQILTQAMDADSVRQVVLTELTTTLDPASIVERVDPRVRELETLPPRASGLLQGEKSATTFTMNSVQFRFDALEGQKTGAFLDQRENYAASARYAKGDALDVFCYQGGFALHLAPHCTQVTGVDSSRPALEVADQNAALNHTLLNGKEIEWIEANAFDLLKDYSSSAHPHEARRYDTIVLDPPAFAKSKRDLDAALRGYKELNLRALKMLRPGGILVTCSCSYHVSQSNFLEMLASAALDAHRPLRLLEVRGQAKDHPILLSVPETSYLKCVIATVSR
;
A
#
# COMPACT_ATOMS: atom_id res chain seq x y z
N MET A 1 -46.47 15.83 -27.29
CA MET A 1 -45.27 15.79 -26.46
C MET A 1 -44.65 14.43 -26.63
N PRO A 2 -43.38 14.28 -27.08
CA PRO A 2 -42.72 13.01 -27.11
C PRO A 2 -42.52 12.54 -25.67
N LYS A 3 -42.89 11.29 -25.39
CA LYS A 3 -42.58 10.62 -24.10
C LYS A 3 -41.05 10.57 -24.00
N GLU A 4 -40.48 11.12 -22.91
CA GLU A 4 -39.09 10.84 -22.51
C GLU A 4 -38.89 9.33 -22.55
N PRO A 5 -37.74 8.84 -23.08
CA PRO A 5 -37.43 7.43 -23.05
C PRO A 5 -37.36 7.00 -21.58
N ALA A 6 -38.18 6.00 -21.22
CA ALA A 6 -38.14 5.39 -19.90
C ALA A 6 -36.66 5.02 -19.58
N SER A 7 -36.11 5.59 -18.50
CA SER A 7 -34.80 5.24 -17.98
C SER A 7 -34.75 3.71 -17.85
N ALA A 8 -33.92 3.05 -18.65
CA ALA A 8 -33.76 1.60 -18.58
C ALA A 8 -33.36 1.25 -17.14
N SER A 9 -34.16 0.41 -16.47
CA SER A 9 -33.85 -0.04 -15.11
C SER A 9 -32.52 -0.79 -15.12
N LEU A 10 -31.65 -0.50 -14.14
CA LEU A 10 -30.38 -1.19 -13.97
C LEU A 10 -30.62 -2.71 -13.81
N PRO A 11 -29.71 -3.55 -14.36
CA PRO A 11 -29.73 -4.98 -14.08
C PRO A 11 -29.72 -5.25 -12.59
N THR A 12 -30.40 -6.29 -12.16
CA THR A 12 -30.53 -6.63 -10.72
C THR A 12 -29.69 -7.85 -10.37
N VAL A 13 -28.92 -7.74 -9.29
CA VAL A 13 -28.20 -8.86 -8.68
C VAL A 13 -28.79 -9.15 -7.31
N LYS A 14 -29.23 -10.39 -7.10
CA LYS A 14 -29.76 -10.87 -5.84
C LYS A 14 -28.67 -11.52 -5.00
N VAL A 15 -28.58 -11.15 -3.72
CA VAL A 15 -27.58 -11.68 -2.80
C VAL A 15 -28.18 -12.54 -1.69
N SER A 16 -27.39 -13.44 -1.13
CA SER A 16 -27.73 -14.31 -0.02
C SER A 16 -28.00 -13.51 1.28
N PRO A 17 -28.65 -14.12 2.30
CA PRO A 17 -28.76 -13.50 3.62
C PRO A 17 -27.41 -13.09 4.21
N ARG A 18 -26.34 -13.90 4.00
CA ARG A 18 -24.99 -13.60 4.46
C ARG A 18 -24.42 -12.36 3.75
N GLY A 19 -24.53 -12.28 2.43
CA GLY A 19 -24.13 -11.12 1.64
C GLY A 19 -24.92 -9.86 2.03
N SER A 20 -26.24 -9.99 2.19
CA SER A 20 -27.10 -8.89 2.63
C SER A 20 -26.75 -8.38 4.03
N ASN A 21 -26.49 -9.25 5.00
CA ASN A 21 -26.08 -8.84 6.36
C ASN A 21 -24.74 -8.12 6.34
N ARG A 22 -23.75 -8.64 5.60
CA ARG A 22 -22.46 -7.95 5.42
C ARG A 22 -22.64 -6.51 4.92
N LEU A 23 -23.51 -6.28 3.95
CA LEU A 23 -23.81 -4.92 3.45
C LEU A 23 -24.50 -4.06 4.51
N LYS A 24 -25.42 -4.62 5.28
CA LYS A 24 -26.10 -3.91 6.39
C LYS A 24 -25.15 -3.54 7.52
N ASP A 25 -24.10 -4.34 7.74
CA ASP A 25 -23.01 -4.06 8.68
C ASP A 25 -22.02 -3.00 8.15
N GLY A 26 -22.30 -2.42 6.97
CA GLY A 26 -21.53 -1.33 6.37
C GLY A 26 -20.38 -1.78 5.46
N HIS A 27 -20.14 -3.07 5.29
CA HIS A 27 -19.13 -3.55 4.35
C HIS A 27 -19.55 -3.30 2.90
N VAL A 28 -18.60 -3.02 2.00
CA VAL A 28 -18.92 -2.66 0.61
C VAL A 28 -18.77 -3.81 -0.38
N TRP A 29 -18.38 -5.02 0.07
CA TRP A 29 -18.16 -6.17 -0.80
C TRP A 29 -19.18 -7.29 -0.58
N VAL A 30 -19.59 -7.90 -1.72
CA VAL A 30 -20.25 -9.20 -1.70
C VAL A 30 -19.40 -10.18 -2.51
N TYR A 31 -19.08 -11.30 -1.89
CA TYR A 31 -18.32 -12.35 -2.54
C TYR A 31 -19.19 -13.16 -3.50
N ARG A 32 -18.55 -13.76 -4.51
CA ARG A 32 -19.22 -14.59 -5.52
C ARG A 32 -20.06 -15.71 -4.92
N SER A 33 -19.60 -16.33 -3.85
CA SER A 33 -20.34 -17.36 -3.10
C SER A 33 -21.65 -16.87 -2.47
N ASP A 34 -21.86 -15.56 -2.38
CA ASP A 34 -23.05 -14.92 -1.83
C ASP A 34 -23.99 -14.36 -2.90
N ILE A 35 -23.68 -14.55 -4.19
CA ILE A 35 -24.58 -14.23 -5.30
C ILE A 35 -25.61 -15.36 -5.45
N VAL A 36 -26.89 -15.02 -5.46
CA VAL A 36 -28.00 -15.95 -5.68
C VAL A 36 -28.39 -15.97 -7.16
N THR A 37 -28.60 -14.79 -7.76
CA THR A 37 -28.87 -14.63 -9.18
C THR A 37 -28.20 -13.38 -9.72
N ALA A 38 -27.61 -13.52 -10.91
CA ALA A 38 -27.01 -12.44 -11.70
C ALA A 38 -27.21 -12.76 -13.20
N ASP A 39 -28.39 -13.25 -13.56
CA ASP A 39 -28.68 -13.75 -14.91
C ASP A 39 -28.59 -12.60 -15.92
N SER A 40 -27.79 -12.82 -16.96
CA SER A 40 -27.60 -11.89 -18.08
C SER A 40 -27.04 -10.50 -17.71
N VAL A 41 -26.38 -10.39 -16.55
CA VAL A 41 -25.69 -9.13 -16.16
C VAL A 41 -24.34 -9.05 -16.89
N PRO A 42 -24.12 -8.05 -17.76
CA PRO A 42 -22.86 -7.90 -18.43
C PRO A 42 -21.70 -7.61 -17.47
N PRO A 43 -20.46 -8.04 -17.80
CA PRO A 43 -19.27 -7.70 -17.03
C PRO A 43 -19.10 -6.18 -16.85
N GLY A 44 -18.73 -5.73 -15.67
CA GLY A 44 -18.49 -4.31 -15.38
C GLY A 44 -19.73 -3.43 -15.27
N SER A 45 -20.93 -4.02 -15.33
CA SER A 45 -22.18 -3.26 -15.27
C SER A 45 -22.40 -2.58 -13.90
N LEU A 46 -23.06 -1.43 -13.97
CA LEU A 46 -23.77 -0.85 -12.85
C LEU A 46 -25.03 -1.67 -12.58
N VAL A 47 -25.26 -2.09 -11.34
CA VAL A 47 -26.36 -2.98 -10.95
C VAL A 47 -27.10 -2.49 -9.72
N THR A 48 -28.38 -2.79 -9.64
CA THR A 48 -29.14 -2.73 -8.39
C THR A 48 -28.92 -4.02 -7.60
N VAL A 49 -28.48 -3.92 -6.36
CA VAL A 49 -28.32 -5.06 -5.46
C VAL A 49 -29.59 -5.23 -4.64
N THR A 50 -30.12 -6.46 -4.57
CA THR A 50 -31.29 -6.79 -3.76
C THR A 50 -31.00 -7.94 -2.80
N ASP A 51 -31.67 -7.95 -1.66
CA ASP A 51 -31.64 -9.10 -0.76
C ASP A 51 -32.40 -10.30 -1.35
N HIS A 52 -32.38 -11.43 -0.66
CA HIS A 52 -33.05 -12.66 -1.08
C HIS A 52 -34.58 -12.52 -1.22
N ARG A 53 -35.19 -11.47 -0.64
CA ARG A 53 -36.64 -11.15 -0.72
C ARG A 53 -36.93 -10.12 -1.80
N GLY A 54 -35.92 -9.61 -2.51
CA GLY A 54 -36.08 -8.60 -3.55
C GLY A 54 -36.07 -7.15 -3.03
N LYS A 55 -35.79 -6.91 -1.74
CA LYS A 55 -35.67 -5.56 -1.20
C LYS A 55 -34.37 -4.93 -1.68
N PRO A 56 -34.39 -3.71 -2.26
CA PRO A 56 -33.16 -3.01 -2.67
C PRO A 56 -32.20 -2.75 -1.51
N LEU A 57 -30.91 -2.92 -1.76
CA LEU A 57 -29.79 -2.65 -0.84
C LEU A 57 -28.91 -1.51 -1.33
N GLY A 58 -29.08 -1.07 -2.58
CA GLY A 58 -28.33 0.02 -3.18
C GLY A 58 -27.80 -0.32 -4.57
N THR A 59 -26.83 0.48 -5.02
CA THR A 59 -26.23 0.40 -6.36
C THR A 59 -24.75 0.00 -6.25
N ALA A 60 -24.29 -0.85 -7.14
CA ALA A 60 -22.96 -1.41 -7.11
C ALA A 60 -22.35 -1.60 -8.50
N LEU A 61 -21.04 -1.81 -8.53
CA LEU A 61 -20.29 -2.30 -9.68
C LEU A 61 -20.19 -3.82 -9.60
N TYR A 62 -20.49 -4.49 -10.72
CA TYR A 62 -20.49 -5.94 -10.84
C TYR A 62 -19.22 -6.44 -11.55
N SER A 63 -18.58 -7.47 -11.01
CA SER A 63 -17.56 -8.24 -11.70
C SER A 63 -18.06 -9.66 -11.98
N SER A 64 -17.97 -10.10 -13.23
CA SER A 64 -18.39 -11.44 -13.64
C SER A 64 -17.37 -12.54 -13.32
N SER A 65 -16.14 -12.20 -12.96
CA SER A 65 -15.01 -13.15 -12.76
C SER A 65 -14.37 -13.09 -11.38
N SER A 66 -14.28 -11.90 -10.78
CA SER A 66 -13.64 -11.72 -9.48
C SER A 66 -14.36 -12.46 -8.34
N GLN A 67 -13.60 -12.88 -7.33
CA GLN A 67 -14.16 -13.38 -6.07
C GLN A 67 -14.99 -12.32 -5.33
N ILE A 68 -14.61 -11.04 -5.47
CA ILE A 68 -15.42 -9.89 -5.00
C ILE A 68 -16.36 -9.51 -6.16
N ALA A 69 -17.53 -10.15 -6.23
CA ALA A 69 -18.45 -10.01 -7.35
C ALA A 69 -19.21 -8.67 -7.34
N ILE A 70 -19.46 -8.11 -6.17
CA ILE A 70 -20.17 -6.83 -5.99
C ILE A 70 -19.31 -5.89 -5.17
N ARG A 71 -19.15 -4.67 -5.67
CA ARG A 71 -18.54 -3.55 -4.96
C ARG A 71 -19.56 -2.41 -4.87
N MET A 72 -20.15 -2.22 -3.69
CA MET A 72 -21.15 -1.18 -3.45
C MET A 72 -20.56 0.21 -3.67
N ILE A 73 -21.30 1.05 -4.37
CA ILE A 73 -20.93 2.46 -4.58
C ILE A 73 -21.96 3.42 -4.01
N SER A 74 -23.17 2.97 -3.68
CA SER A 74 -24.19 3.79 -3.05
C SER A 74 -25.22 2.91 -2.36
N SER A 75 -25.78 3.37 -1.23
CA SER A 75 -26.98 2.82 -0.62
C SER A 75 -28.26 3.21 -1.37
N GLU A 76 -28.19 4.23 -2.24
CA GLU A 76 -29.30 4.76 -3.01
C GLU A 76 -29.17 4.41 -4.50
N PRO A 77 -30.25 4.47 -5.28
CA PRO A 77 -30.21 4.35 -6.72
C PRO A 77 -29.34 5.44 -7.34
N ILE A 78 -28.44 5.05 -8.26
CA ILE A 78 -27.59 5.95 -9.04
C ILE A 78 -28.09 6.01 -10.46
N THR A 79 -28.35 7.23 -10.95
CA THR A 79 -28.76 7.50 -12.33
C THR A 79 -27.64 8.11 -13.18
N ASP A 80 -26.65 8.76 -12.53
CA ASP A 80 -25.52 9.39 -13.19
C ASP A 80 -24.20 8.93 -12.54
N LEU A 81 -23.65 7.82 -13.05
CA LEU A 81 -22.36 7.28 -12.60
C LEU A 81 -21.20 8.26 -12.87
N PRO A 82 -21.10 8.89 -14.07
CA PRO A 82 -20.09 9.92 -14.32
C PRO A 82 -20.06 11.06 -13.29
N ALA A 83 -21.21 11.61 -12.91
CA ALA A 83 -21.28 12.67 -11.91
C ALA A 83 -20.82 12.18 -10.52
N LEU A 84 -21.21 10.97 -10.13
CA LEU A 84 -20.77 10.33 -8.88
C LEU A 84 -19.26 10.15 -8.85
N LEU A 85 -18.66 9.65 -9.95
CA LEU A 85 -17.21 9.44 -10.02
C LEU A 85 -16.44 10.77 -9.92
N ARG A 86 -16.85 11.81 -10.65
CA ARG A 86 -16.26 13.15 -10.54
C ARG A 86 -16.32 13.68 -9.11
N HIS A 87 -17.50 13.60 -8.49
CA HIS A 87 -17.68 14.04 -7.09
C HIS A 87 -16.73 13.31 -6.13
N ARG A 88 -16.55 12.00 -6.29
CA ARG A 88 -15.67 11.19 -5.41
C ARG A 88 -14.20 11.44 -5.65
N ILE A 89 -13.78 11.62 -6.91
CA ILE A 89 -12.39 11.98 -7.22
C ILE A 89 -12.07 13.35 -6.61
N ALA A 90 -12.93 14.34 -6.80
CA ALA A 90 -12.78 15.65 -6.17
C ALA A 90 -12.75 15.54 -4.63
N GLY A 91 -13.62 14.72 -4.04
CA GLY A 91 -13.63 14.43 -2.60
C GLY A 91 -12.34 13.78 -2.11
N ALA A 92 -11.80 12.80 -2.84
CA ALA A 92 -10.54 12.14 -2.52
C ALA A 92 -9.35 13.11 -2.55
N ILE A 93 -9.31 14.01 -3.53
CA ILE A 93 -8.31 15.07 -3.63
C ILE A 93 -8.43 16.05 -2.45
N ALA A 94 -9.64 16.52 -2.17
CA ALA A 94 -9.91 17.45 -1.06
C ALA A 94 -9.58 16.84 0.31
N TYR A 95 -9.82 15.54 0.50
CA TYR A 95 -9.45 14.84 1.73
C TYR A 95 -7.95 14.90 2.02
N ARG A 96 -7.10 14.82 1.00
CA ARG A 96 -5.65 14.82 1.16
C ARG A 96 -5.04 16.21 1.36
N ALA A 97 -5.69 17.25 0.88
CA ALA A 97 -5.16 18.61 0.95
C ALA A 97 -4.68 19.05 2.35
N PRO A 98 -5.43 18.84 3.45
CA PRO A 98 -4.97 19.18 4.80
C PRO A 98 -4.04 18.12 5.44
N LEU A 99 -3.92 16.91 4.87
CA LEU A 99 -3.23 15.78 5.49
C LEU A 99 -1.82 15.55 4.93
N VAL A 100 -1.60 15.98 3.68
CA VAL A 100 -0.34 15.74 2.97
C VAL A 100 0.49 17.01 3.04
N MET A 101 1.60 16.93 3.78
CA MET A 101 2.55 18.01 3.96
C MET A 101 3.98 17.50 3.70
N ASP A 102 4.90 18.40 3.37
CA ASP A 102 6.32 18.09 3.16
C ASP A 102 6.61 17.01 2.11
N THR A 103 5.72 16.91 1.11
CA THR A 103 5.86 15.97 -0.01
C THR A 103 5.09 16.43 -1.24
N ASP A 104 5.61 16.11 -2.41
CA ASP A 104 4.93 16.17 -3.70
C ASP A 104 4.60 14.78 -4.27
N ALA A 105 4.77 13.72 -3.43
CA ALA A 105 4.39 12.37 -3.78
C ALA A 105 3.48 11.74 -2.71
N TYR A 106 2.28 11.36 -3.12
CA TYR A 106 1.26 10.79 -2.23
C TYR A 106 0.18 10.04 -3.01
N ARG A 107 -0.58 9.21 -2.32
CA ARG A 107 -1.76 8.54 -2.89
C ARG A 107 -2.93 9.51 -2.99
N VAL A 108 -3.39 9.76 -4.21
CA VAL A 108 -4.53 10.65 -4.52
C VAL A 108 -5.86 9.93 -4.36
N VAL A 109 -5.93 8.66 -4.81
CA VAL A 109 -7.12 7.81 -4.71
C VAL A 109 -6.73 6.42 -4.20
N PHE A 110 -7.42 5.95 -3.17
CA PHE A 110 -7.19 4.63 -2.55
C PHE A 110 -8.43 3.75 -2.60
N SER A 111 -8.84 3.39 -3.80
CA SER A 111 -9.86 2.36 -4.08
C SER A 111 -11.12 2.47 -3.19
N GLU A 112 -11.46 1.39 -2.48
CA GLU A 112 -12.65 1.31 -1.62
C GLU A 112 -12.65 2.35 -0.50
N ALA A 113 -11.49 2.73 0.00
CA ALA A 113 -11.40 3.73 1.06
C ALA A 113 -11.80 5.14 0.62
N ASP A 114 -11.79 5.40 -0.69
CA ASP A 114 -12.33 6.62 -1.31
C ASP A 114 -13.66 6.35 -2.05
N PHE A 115 -14.26 5.18 -1.84
CA PHE A 115 -15.48 4.76 -2.52
C PHE A 115 -15.36 4.72 -4.06
N LEU A 116 -14.15 4.52 -4.57
CA LEU A 116 -13.79 4.38 -5.98
C LEU A 116 -13.19 2.98 -6.23
N PRO A 117 -13.98 1.90 -6.03
CA PRO A 117 -13.46 0.54 -5.95
C PRO A 117 -12.72 0.13 -7.20
N GLY A 118 -11.44 -0.26 -7.02
CA GLY A 118 -10.57 -0.68 -8.10
C GLY A 118 -9.84 0.46 -8.81
N LEU A 119 -9.92 1.70 -8.33
CA LEU A 119 -9.12 2.81 -8.81
C LEU A 119 -8.04 3.17 -7.79
N ILE A 120 -6.78 3.16 -8.21
CA ILE A 120 -5.64 3.67 -7.44
C ILE A 120 -4.96 4.76 -8.25
N VAL A 121 -4.70 5.89 -7.63
CA VAL A 121 -3.97 7.00 -8.25
C VAL A 121 -2.90 7.47 -7.27
N ASP A 122 -1.65 7.44 -7.71
CA ASP A 122 -0.50 8.00 -7.00
C ASP A 122 0.03 9.21 -7.75
N ARG A 123 0.38 10.25 -7.03
CA ARG A 123 1.09 11.42 -7.56
C ARG A 123 2.58 11.30 -7.23
N TYR A 124 3.43 11.64 -8.19
CA TYR A 124 4.87 11.82 -8.06
C TYR A 124 5.23 13.12 -8.76
N ALA A 125 5.38 14.19 -7.99
CA ALA A 125 5.56 15.56 -8.49
C ALA A 125 4.51 15.92 -9.56
N GLU A 126 4.91 16.06 -10.84
CA GLU A 126 4.02 16.37 -11.96
C GLU A 126 3.44 15.16 -12.69
N ILE A 127 3.77 13.91 -12.26
CA ILE A 127 3.29 12.68 -12.90
C ILE A 127 2.23 12.01 -12.04
N LEU A 128 1.14 11.55 -12.65
CA LEU A 128 0.17 10.65 -12.03
C LEU A 128 0.37 9.22 -12.52
N SER A 129 0.44 8.29 -11.58
CA SER A 129 0.43 6.85 -11.82
C SER A 129 -0.94 6.29 -11.50
N VAL A 130 -1.62 5.71 -12.49
CA VAL A 130 -3.00 5.21 -12.37
C VAL A 130 -3.02 3.69 -12.49
N GLN A 131 -3.75 3.02 -11.62
CA GLN A 131 -4.06 1.60 -11.73
C GLN A 131 -5.57 1.40 -11.79
N ILE A 132 -6.02 0.62 -12.76
CA ILE A 132 -7.42 0.26 -12.98
C ILE A 132 -7.55 -1.25 -12.80
N LEU A 133 -8.24 -1.66 -11.74
CA LEU A 133 -8.17 -3.02 -11.20
C LEU A 133 -9.49 -3.80 -11.28
N THR A 134 -10.55 -3.23 -11.89
CA THR A 134 -11.86 -3.88 -11.98
C THR A 134 -12.51 -3.71 -13.34
N GLN A 135 -13.39 -4.64 -13.71
CA GLN A 135 -14.12 -4.60 -14.99
C GLN A 135 -14.87 -3.27 -15.19
N ALA A 136 -15.54 -2.79 -14.16
CA ALA A 136 -16.33 -1.56 -14.25
C ALA A 136 -15.45 -0.31 -14.43
N MET A 137 -14.30 -0.24 -13.76
CA MET A 137 -13.38 0.88 -13.89
C MET A 137 -12.62 0.84 -15.23
N ASP A 138 -12.46 -0.33 -15.85
CA ASP A 138 -11.80 -0.49 -17.16
C ASP A 138 -12.72 -0.15 -18.34
N ALA A 139 -14.03 0.07 -18.13
CA ALA A 139 -14.94 0.48 -19.20
C ALA A 139 -14.52 1.85 -19.78
N ASP A 140 -14.49 1.98 -21.12
CA ASP A 140 -13.96 3.16 -21.81
C ASP A 140 -14.60 4.46 -21.34
N SER A 141 -15.93 4.46 -21.14
CA SER A 141 -16.66 5.64 -20.64
C SER A 141 -16.25 6.04 -19.21
N VAL A 142 -15.98 5.07 -18.35
CA VAL A 142 -15.51 5.29 -16.98
C VAL A 142 -14.06 5.78 -16.97
N ARG A 143 -13.20 5.14 -17.76
CA ARG A 143 -11.81 5.58 -17.95
C ARG A 143 -11.73 7.04 -18.40
N GLN A 144 -12.55 7.40 -19.39
CA GLN A 144 -12.59 8.79 -19.90
C GLN A 144 -12.98 9.79 -18.81
N VAL A 145 -13.98 9.47 -17.99
CA VAL A 145 -14.39 10.32 -16.85
C VAL A 145 -13.25 10.48 -15.84
N VAL A 146 -12.61 9.36 -15.47
CA VAL A 146 -11.49 9.38 -14.51
C VAL A 146 -10.33 10.24 -15.04
N LEU A 147 -9.90 10.00 -16.26
CA LEU A 147 -8.77 10.73 -16.86
C LEU A 147 -9.07 12.22 -17.02
N THR A 148 -10.27 12.57 -17.50
CA THR A 148 -10.69 13.96 -17.62
C THR A 148 -10.68 14.67 -16.27
N GLU A 149 -11.25 14.05 -15.23
CA GLU A 149 -11.31 14.67 -13.90
C GLU A 149 -9.93 14.86 -13.28
N LEU A 150 -9.05 13.83 -13.38
CA LEU A 150 -7.68 13.93 -12.90
C LEU A 150 -6.88 15.01 -13.63
N THR A 151 -7.02 15.11 -14.95
CA THR A 151 -6.35 16.13 -15.76
C THR A 151 -6.84 17.52 -15.39
N THR A 152 -8.16 17.73 -15.29
CA THR A 152 -8.75 19.04 -15.03
C THR A 152 -8.44 19.54 -13.61
N THR A 153 -8.41 18.63 -12.64
CA THR A 153 -8.27 19.01 -11.22
C THR A 153 -6.81 19.11 -10.77
N LEU A 154 -5.93 18.25 -11.28
CA LEU A 154 -4.54 18.14 -10.80
C LEU A 154 -3.51 18.70 -11.77
N ASP A 155 -3.90 18.99 -13.01
CA ASP A 155 -3.05 19.53 -14.09
C ASP A 155 -1.68 18.81 -14.18
N PRO A 156 -1.65 17.48 -14.35
CA PRO A 156 -0.40 16.74 -14.42
C PRO A 156 0.29 16.94 -15.77
N ALA A 157 1.63 16.94 -15.78
CA ALA A 157 2.39 16.91 -17.04
C ALA A 157 2.22 15.58 -17.77
N SER A 158 2.01 14.48 -17.03
CA SER A 158 1.76 13.17 -17.61
C SER A 158 0.89 12.29 -16.72
N ILE A 159 0.12 11.40 -17.34
CA ILE A 159 -0.60 10.30 -16.69
C ILE A 159 -0.10 8.99 -17.27
N VAL A 160 0.36 8.09 -16.40
CA VAL A 160 0.87 6.77 -16.77
C VAL A 160 -0.04 5.70 -16.17
N GLU A 161 -0.49 4.74 -16.97
CA GLU A 161 -1.17 3.55 -16.46
C GLU A 161 -0.14 2.48 -16.07
N ARG A 162 -0.22 2.03 -14.84
CA ARG A 162 0.51 0.86 -14.34
C ARG A 162 -0.43 -0.33 -14.34
N VAL A 163 -0.14 -1.30 -15.20
CA VAL A 163 -0.97 -2.49 -15.36
C VAL A 163 -0.42 -3.63 -14.52
N ASP A 164 -1.29 -4.26 -13.71
CA ASP A 164 -1.00 -5.52 -13.06
C ASP A 164 -1.59 -6.67 -13.91
N PRO A 165 -0.75 -7.45 -14.62
CA PRO A 165 -1.23 -8.54 -15.49
C PRO A 165 -2.04 -9.59 -14.72
N ARG A 166 -1.68 -9.87 -13.46
CA ARG A 166 -2.36 -10.86 -12.62
C ARG A 166 -3.77 -10.39 -12.25
N VAL A 167 -3.94 -9.11 -11.94
CA VAL A 167 -5.26 -8.55 -11.63
C VAL A 167 -6.14 -8.55 -12.89
N ARG A 168 -5.58 -8.22 -14.06
CA ARG A 168 -6.31 -8.29 -15.33
C ARG A 168 -6.79 -9.71 -15.63
N GLU A 169 -5.95 -10.71 -15.39
CA GLU A 169 -6.34 -12.13 -15.52
C GLU A 169 -7.49 -12.49 -14.57
N LEU A 170 -7.39 -12.12 -13.28
CA LEU A 170 -8.42 -12.39 -12.27
C LEU A 170 -9.77 -11.71 -12.59
N GLU A 171 -9.75 -10.54 -13.20
CA GLU A 171 -10.94 -9.81 -13.66
C GLU A 171 -11.35 -10.16 -15.10
N THR A 172 -10.63 -11.08 -15.76
CA THR A 172 -10.86 -11.46 -17.17
C THR A 172 -10.89 -10.23 -18.10
N LEU A 173 -9.96 -9.31 -17.86
CA LEU A 173 -9.77 -8.12 -18.68
C LEU A 173 -8.82 -8.41 -19.85
N PRO A 174 -8.98 -7.76 -21.01
CA PRO A 174 -8.04 -7.92 -22.11
C PRO A 174 -6.61 -7.58 -21.69
N PRO A 175 -5.58 -8.28 -22.19
CA PRO A 175 -4.19 -7.93 -21.94
C PRO A 175 -3.91 -6.47 -22.31
N ARG A 176 -3.14 -5.77 -21.47
CA ARG A 176 -2.71 -4.39 -21.71
C ARG A 176 -1.29 -4.22 -21.15
N ALA A 177 -0.49 -3.40 -21.81
CA ALA A 177 0.82 -3.01 -21.28
C ALA A 177 0.70 -1.74 -20.43
N SER A 178 1.61 -1.56 -19.48
CA SER A 178 1.81 -0.26 -18.84
C SER A 178 2.29 0.76 -19.86
N GLY A 179 1.89 2.02 -19.72
CA GLY A 179 2.28 3.06 -20.66
C GLY A 179 1.67 4.42 -20.38
N LEU A 180 2.11 5.41 -21.14
CA LEU A 180 1.58 6.77 -21.09
C LEU A 180 0.14 6.80 -21.62
N LEU A 181 -0.76 7.40 -20.83
CA LEU A 181 -2.13 7.73 -21.25
C LEU A 181 -2.23 9.18 -21.69
N GLN A 182 -1.38 10.07 -21.15
CA GLN A 182 -1.32 11.49 -21.46
C GLN A 182 0.09 12.02 -21.20
N GLY A 183 0.54 13.03 -21.96
CA GLY A 183 1.86 13.65 -21.81
C GLY A 183 2.98 12.82 -22.41
N GLU A 184 4.24 13.19 -22.09
CA GLU A 184 5.44 12.59 -22.67
C GLU A 184 6.43 12.09 -21.62
N LYS A 185 6.26 12.47 -20.35
CA LYS A 185 7.18 12.12 -19.25
C LYS A 185 6.73 10.83 -18.56
N SER A 186 7.64 9.85 -18.46
CA SER A 186 7.44 8.66 -17.62
C SER A 186 8.27 8.68 -16.34
N ALA A 187 9.25 9.57 -16.23
CA ALA A 187 10.17 9.64 -15.12
C ALA A 187 10.28 11.07 -14.56
N THR A 188 10.50 11.17 -13.26
CA THR A 188 10.67 12.45 -12.55
C THR A 188 11.48 12.23 -11.27
N THR A 189 11.74 13.33 -10.56
CA THR A 189 12.23 13.32 -9.18
C THR A 189 11.14 13.90 -8.28
N PHE A 190 10.90 13.28 -7.14
CA PHE A 190 9.93 13.74 -6.15
C PHE A 190 10.55 13.83 -4.76
N THR A 191 9.89 14.52 -3.86
CA THR A 191 10.34 14.76 -2.49
C THR A 191 9.36 14.18 -1.46
N MET A 192 9.89 13.44 -0.48
CA MET A 192 9.16 13.03 0.73
C MET A 192 9.97 13.42 1.97
N ASN A 193 9.37 14.19 2.89
CA ASN A 193 10.03 14.61 4.14
C ASN A 193 11.42 15.22 3.90
N SER A 194 11.56 16.06 2.89
CA SER A 194 12.81 16.71 2.44
C SER A 194 13.84 15.76 1.79
N VAL A 195 13.55 14.49 1.62
CA VAL A 195 14.40 13.52 0.91
C VAL A 195 13.91 13.38 -0.53
N GLN A 196 14.84 13.49 -1.49
CA GLN A 196 14.56 13.36 -2.91
C GLN A 196 14.70 11.91 -3.38
N PHE A 197 13.81 11.50 -4.28
CA PHE A 197 13.78 10.16 -4.86
C PHE A 197 13.55 10.23 -6.36
N ARG A 198 14.14 9.31 -7.09
CA ARG A 198 13.80 9.08 -8.48
C ARG A 198 12.52 8.26 -8.60
N PHE A 199 11.75 8.57 -9.59
CA PHE A 199 10.58 7.81 -10.00
C PHE A 199 10.64 7.55 -11.51
N ASP A 200 10.44 6.32 -11.91
CA ASP A 200 10.14 5.95 -13.30
C ASP A 200 8.89 5.08 -13.31
N ALA A 201 7.85 5.58 -13.97
CA ALA A 201 6.56 4.91 -14.01
C ALA A 201 6.58 3.65 -14.88
N LEU A 202 7.51 3.50 -15.80
CA LEU A 202 7.62 2.35 -16.71
C LEU A 202 8.67 1.34 -16.24
N GLU A 203 9.62 1.76 -15.41
CA GLU A 203 10.64 0.91 -14.81
C GLU A 203 10.28 0.58 -13.35
N GLY A 204 10.82 -0.51 -12.82
CA GLY A 204 10.68 -0.92 -11.43
C GLY A 204 9.42 -1.73 -11.11
N GLN A 205 9.41 -2.31 -9.90
CA GLN A 205 8.28 -3.09 -9.38
C GLN A 205 7.21 -2.18 -8.76
N LYS A 206 5.93 -2.54 -8.94
CA LYS A 206 4.75 -1.87 -8.37
C LYS A 206 4.64 -0.39 -8.79
N THR A 207 4.29 0.51 -7.85
CA THR A 207 4.02 1.93 -8.09
C THR A 207 5.26 2.84 -8.01
N GLY A 208 6.46 2.29 -7.77
CA GLY A 208 7.71 3.05 -7.67
C GLY A 208 8.21 3.20 -6.23
N ALA A 209 7.60 4.01 -5.38
CA ALA A 209 7.95 4.18 -3.97
C ALA A 209 6.85 3.67 -3.04
N PHE A 210 7.21 3.33 -1.81
CA PHE A 210 6.26 2.95 -0.76
C PHE A 210 5.73 4.22 -0.05
N LEU A 211 4.78 4.89 -0.71
CA LEU A 211 4.17 6.13 -0.20
C LEU A 211 3.43 5.93 1.12
N ASP A 212 2.94 4.72 1.37
CA ASP A 212 2.28 4.32 2.61
C ASP A 212 3.22 4.31 3.83
N GLN A 213 4.54 4.20 3.61
CA GLN A 213 5.57 4.29 4.66
C GLN A 213 6.06 5.71 4.91
N ARG A 214 5.66 6.71 4.12
CA ARG A 214 6.15 8.09 4.20
C ARG A 214 6.20 8.65 5.63
N GLU A 215 5.12 8.53 6.37
CA GLU A 215 5.06 9.01 7.77
C GLU A 215 5.87 8.14 8.72
N ASN A 216 6.08 6.86 8.41
CA ASN A 216 6.90 5.95 9.20
C ASN A 216 8.40 6.24 9.00
N TYR A 217 8.82 6.63 7.80
CA TYR A 217 10.18 7.12 7.57
C TYR A 217 10.52 8.29 8.49
N ALA A 218 9.69 9.35 8.47
CA ALA A 218 9.89 10.52 9.33
C ALA A 218 9.81 10.19 10.83
N ALA A 219 8.89 9.31 11.24
CA ALA A 219 8.78 8.88 12.62
C ALA A 219 10.02 8.12 13.08
N SER A 220 10.53 7.20 12.27
CA SER A 220 11.71 6.40 12.58
C SER A 220 12.97 7.27 12.68
N ALA A 221 13.11 8.26 11.81
CA ALA A 221 14.24 9.19 11.80
C ALA A 221 14.38 9.95 13.13
N ARG A 222 13.27 10.28 13.82
CA ARG A 222 13.31 10.97 15.12
C ARG A 222 13.96 10.18 16.25
N TYR A 223 13.97 8.86 16.15
CA TYR A 223 14.56 7.96 17.14
C TYR A 223 15.91 7.39 16.69
N ALA A 224 16.24 7.51 15.41
CA ALA A 224 17.45 6.95 14.81
C ALA A 224 18.71 7.54 15.41
N LYS A 225 19.74 6.70 15.57
CA LYS A 225 21.05 7.11 16.13
C LYS A 225 22.13 6.08 15.81
N GLY A 226 23.38 6.50 15.98
CA GLY A 226 24.56 5.65 15.89
C GLY A 226 24.69 4.87 14.58
N ASP A 227 25.05 3.60 14.67
CA ASP A 227 25.15 2.71 13.52
C ASP A 227 23.78 2.10 13.21
N ALA A 228 23.28 2.29 11.99
CA ALA A 228 21.97 1.82 11.55
C ALA A 228 22.07 0.73 10.48
N LEU A 229 21.14 -0.23 10.56
CA LEU A 229 20.93 -1.29 9.57
C LEU A 229 19.49 -1.23 9.06
N ASP A 230 19.30 -1.02 7.76
CA ASP A 230 18.00 -1.05 7.09
C ASP A 230 17.89 -2.33 6.26
N VAL A 231 17.07 -3.28 6.70
CA VAL A 231 16.89 -4.59 6.05
C VAL A 231 15.61 -4.61 5.26
N PHE A 232 15.68 -5.06 4.02
CA PHE A 232 14.67 -4.92 2.97
C PHE A 232 14.53 -3.45 2.54
N CYS A 233 15.68 -2.77 2.37
CA CYS A 233 15.73 -1.34 2.17
C CYS A 233 15.17 -0.87 0.82
N TYR A 234 14.98 -1.76 -0.15
CA TYR A 234 14.50 -1.47 -1.51
C TYR A 234 15.29 -0.31 -2.12
N GLN A 235 14.66 0.82 -2.43
CA GLN A 235 15.29 2.02 -3.00
C GLN A 235 15.77 3.01 -1.93
N GLY A 236 15.97 2.55 -0.68
CA GLY A 236 16.56 3.33 0.41
C GLY A 236 15.60 4.20 1.20
N GLY A 237 14.29 3.89 1.21
CA GLY A 237 13.28 4.73 1.88
C GLY A 237 13.60 5.03 3.33
N PHE A 238 13.79 4.00 4.18
CA PHE A 238 14.23 4.21 5.56
C PHE A 238 15.68 4.69 5.63
N ALA A 239 16.62 4.03 4.95
CA ALA A 239 18.05 4.33 5.04
C ALA A 239 18.36 5.83 4.82
N LEU A 240 17.77 6.46 3.80
CA LEU A 240 17.97 7.86 3.46
C LEU A 240 17.40 8.82 4.53
N HIS A 241 16.26 8.48 5.14
CA HIS A 241 15.70 9.28 6.22
C HIS A 241 16.48 9.14 7.54
N LEU A 242 17.09 7.96 7.80
CA LEU A 242 17.89 7.71 9.00
C LEU A 242 19.28 8.36 8.91
N ALA A 243 19.87 8.41 7.73
CA ALA A 243 21.26 8.80 7.52
C ALA A 243 21.68 10.16 8.11
N PRO A 244 20.85 11.24 8.06
CA PRO A 244 21.20 12.49 8.72
C PRO A 244 21.39 12.36 10.24
N HIS A 245 20.72 11.41 10.89
CA HIS A 245 20.68 11.19 12.33
C HIS A 245 21.64 10.10 12.82
N CYS A 246 22.19 9.31 11.91
CA CYS A 246 23.05 8.17 12.23
C CYS A 246 24.51 8.47 11.92
N THR A 247 25.41 7.72 12.57
CA THR A 247 26.87 7.78 12.30
C THR A 247 27.17 7.09 10.99
N GLN A 248 26.61 5.90 10.79
CA GLN A 248 26.74 5.09 9.59
C GLN A 248 25.39 4.40 9.32
N VAL A 249 25.08 4.19 8.05
CA VAL A 249 23.88 3.43 7.61
C VAL A 249 24.31 2.36 6.61
N THR A 250 23.83 1.14 6.85
CA THR A 250 23.95 0.02 5.91
C THR A 250 22.55 -0.37 5.46
N GLY A 251 22.29 -0.34 4.15
CA GLY A 251 21.07 -0.80 3.51
C GLY A 251 21.26 -2.18 2.89
N VAL A 252 20.32 -3.09 3.12
CA VAL A 252 20.36 -4.47 2.63
C VAL A 252 19.09 -4.81 1.86
N ASP A 253 19.25 -5.28 0.64
CA ASP A 253 18.16 -5.83 -0.17
C ASP A 253 18.69 -6.97 -1.06
N SER A 254 17.81 -7.86 -1.49
CA SER A 254 18.17 -8.93 -2.43
C SER A 254 18.10 -8.51 -3.90
N SER A 255 17.57 -7.31 -4.17
CA SER A 255 17.36 -6.76 -5.51
C SER A 255 18.48 -5.80 -5.88
N ARG A 256 19.45 -6.25 -6.67
CA ARG A 256 20.51 -5.40 -7.21
C ARG A 256 19.97 -4.14 -7.92
N PRO A 257 18.95 -4.24 -8.81
CA PRO A 257 18.38 -3.04 -9.44
C PRO A 257 17.79 -2.04 -8.44
N ALA A 258 17.20 -2.51 -7.33
CA ALA A 258 16.68 -1.62 -6.29
C ALA A 258 17.82 -0.88 -5.57
N LEU A 259 18.91 -1.56 -5.28
CA LEU A 259 20.09 -0.95 -4.64
C LEU A 259 20.79 0.06 -5.56
N GLU A 260 20.82 -0.17 -6.88
CA GLU A 260 21.34 0.81 -7.84
C GLU A 260 20.51 2.10 -7.85
N VAL A 261 19.19 2.00 -7.73
CA VAL A 261 18.31 3.17 -7.55
C VAL A 261 18.51 3.81 -6.18
N ALA A 262 18.71 3.01 -5.11
CA ALA A 262 19.01 3.53 -3.77
C ALA A 262 20.29 4.37 -3.75
N ASP A 263 21.35 3.93 -4.45
CA ASP A 263 22.60 4.67 -4.60
C ASP A 263 22.40 5.99 -5.38
N GLN A 264 21.62 5.96 -6.47
CA GLN A 264 21.25 7.16 -7.20
C GLN A 264 20.43 8.14 -6.32
N ASN A 265 19.54 7.63 -5.49
CA ASN A 265 18.78 8.43 -4.54
C ASN A 265 19.71 9.04 -3.48
N ALA A 266 20.70 8.30 -2.98
CA ALA A 266 21.73 8.84 -2.07
C ALA A 266 22.52 9.98 -2.72
N ALA A 267 22.89 9.84 -3.98
CA ALA A 267 23.58 10.90 -4.73
C ALA A 267 22.73 12.17 -4.86
N LEU A 268 21.41 12.07 -5.12
CA LEU A 268 20.49 13.22 -5.13
C LEU A 268 20.45 13.95 -3.78
N ASN A 269 20.67 13.24 -2.68
CA ASN A 269 20.60 13.77 -1.32
C ASN A 269 21.97 14.08 -0.70
N HIS A 270 23.03 14.18 -1.48
CA HIS A 270 24.40 14.40 -1.00
C HIS A 270 24.51 15.55 0.03
N THR A 271 23.84 16.66 -0.21
CA THR A 271 23.83 17.80 0.71
C THR A 271 23.13 17.47 2.03
N LEU A 272 21.98 16.80 1.99
CA LEU A 272 21.23 16.36 3.17
C LEU A 272 22.05 15.35 4.00
N LEU A 273 22.77 14.48 3.33
CA LEU A 273 23.62 13.46 3.95
C LEU A 273 24.94 14.03 4.51
N ASN A 274 25.24 15.32 4.30
CA ASN A 274 26.51 15.96 4.70
C ASN A 274 27.76 15.18 4.22
N GLY A 275 27.69 14.61 3.01
CA GLY A 275 28.75 13.80 2.43
C GLY A 275 28.92 12.41 3.06
N LYS A 276 28.01 11.97 3.92
CA LYS A 276 28.00 10.58 4.42
C LYS A 276 27.62 9.62 3.30
N GLU A 277 28.33 8.53 3.21
CA GLU A 277 28.02 7.42 2.32
C GLU A 277 27.13 6.40 3.04
N ILE A 278 26.22 5.78 2.29
CA ILE A 278 25.42 4.65 2.75
C ILE A 278 26.00 3.39 2.11
N GLU A 279 26.29 2.39 2.92
CA GLU A 279 26.73 1.09 2.44
C GLU A 279 25.54 0.29 1.92
N TRP A 280 25.57 -0.15 0.65
CA TRP A 280 24.53 -0.98 0.05
C TRP A 280 25.00 -2.41 -0.11
N ILE A 281 24.29 -3.38 0.48
CA ILE A 281 24.63 -4.81 0.46
C ILE A 281 23.52 -5.60 -0.26
N GLU A 282 23.89 -6.28 -1.35
CA GLU A 282 23.02 -7.26 -1.99
C GLU A 282 23.12 -8.59 -1.23
N ALA A 283 22.05 -8.96 -0.49
CA ALA A 283 22.03 -10.20 0.27
C ALA A 283 20.60 -10.67 0.57
N ASN A 284 20.47 -11.98 0.82
CA ASN A 284 19.28 -12.51 1.44
C ASN A 284 19.24 -12.08 2.92
N ALA A 285 18.16 -11.42 3.32
CA ALA A 285 18.03 -10.86 4.67
C ALA A 285 18.10 -11.92 5.79
N PHE A 286 17.52 -13.11 5.57
CA PHE A 286 17.53 -14.18 6.57
C PHE A 286 18.95 -14.73 6.78
N ASP A 287 19.69 -14.94 5.70
CA ASP A 287 21.06 -15.44 5.75
C ASP A 287 21.97 -14.40 6.39
N LEU A 288 21.90 -13.14 5.96
CA LEU A 288 22.71 -12.05 6.51
C LEU A 288 22.44 -11.85 8.02
N LEU A 289 21.18 -11.78 8.43
CA LEU A 289 20.87 -11.59 9.84
C LEU A 289 21.27 -12.81 10.69
N LYS A 290 21.19 -14.02 10.12
CA LYS A 290 21.71 -15.23 10.76
C LYS A 290 23.20 -15.13 11.01
N ASP A 291 23.98 -14.76 10.00
CA ASP A 291 25.42 -14.65 10.10
C ASP A 291 25.84 -13.52 11.06
N TYR A 292 25.24 -12.35 10.97
CA TYR A 292 25.54 -11.19 11.80
C TYR A 292 25.14 -11.37 13.27
N SER A 293 24.09 -12.16 13.55
CA SER A 293 23.60 -12.42 14.90
C SER A 293 24.22 -13.66 15.56
N SER A 294 24.85 -14.56 14.77
CA SER A 294 25.47 -15.77 15.28
C SER A 294 26.85 -15.44 15.81
N SER A 295 27.03 -15.65 17.11
CA SER A 295 28.32 -15.49 17.75
C SER A 295 28.96 -16.85 18.03
N ALA A 296 29.64 -17.44 17.03
CA ALA A 296 30.72 -18.37 17.36
C ALA A 296 31.82 -17.63 18.14
N HIS A 297 31.94 -16.32 17.93
CA HIS A 297 32.83 -15.41 18.65
C HIS A 297 32.07 -14.14 19.04
N PRO A 298 31.69 -13.94 20.34
CA PRO A 298 30.91 -12.78 20.80
C PRO A 298 31.50 -11.42 20.44
N HIS A 299 32.81 -11.34 20.19
CA HIS A 299 33.53 -10.12 19.78
C HIS A 299 33.37 -9.78 18.30
N GLU A 300 32.93 -10.70 17.46
CA GLU A 300 32.73 -10.51 16.00
C GLU A 300 31.28 -10.24 15.63
N ALA A 301 30.33 -10.43 16.54
CA ALA A 301 28.92 -10.16 16.31
C ALA A 301 28.73 -8.66 15.99
N ARG A 302 28.17 -8.36 14.82
CA ARG A 302 27.85 -6.97 14.46
C ARG A 302 26.81 -6.38 15.41
N ARG A 303 26.99 -5.13 15.82
CA ARG A 303 26.12 -4.42 16.76
C ARG A 303 25.69 -3.08 16.17
N TYR A 304 24.40 -2.82 16.29
CA TYR A 304 23.77 -1.61 15.76
C TYR A 304 23.02 -0.84 16.87
N ASP A 305 22.87 0.45 16.66
CA ASP A 305 22.07 1.32 17.54
C ASP A 305 20.63 1.46 17.02
N THR A 306 20.45 1.27 15.70
CA THR A 306 19.14 1.32 15.04
C THR A 306 19.04 0.18 14.03
N ILE A 307 17.95 -0.60 14.05
CA ILE A 307 17.66 -1.62 13.04
C ILE A 307 16.25 -1.41 12.52
N VAL A 308 16.10 -1.40 11.19
CA VAL A 308 14.83 -1.40 10.49
C VAL A 308 14.61 -2.76 9.83
N LEU A 309 13.40 -3.28 9.95
CA LEU A 309 12.92 -4.49 9.27
C LEU A 309 11.60 -4.17 8.55
N ASP A 310 11.63 -4.06 7.23
CA ASP A 310 10.42 -3.82 6.42
C ASP A 310 10.24 -4.91 5.34
N PRO A 311 10.01 -6.17 5.75
CA PRO A 311 9.93 -7.29 4.82
C PRO A 311 8.68 -7.23 3.96
N PRO A 312 8.68 -7.91 2.78
CA PRO A 312 7.49 -8.09 1.98
C PRO A 312 6.42 -8.91 2.73
N ALA A 313 5.18 -8.89 2.23
CA ALA A 313 4.08 -9.63 2.85
C ALA A 313 4.34 -11.14 2.85
N PHE A 314 4.50 -11.74 4.03
CA PHE A 314 4.70 -13.19 4.18
C PHE A 314 3.39 -13.98 4.17
N ALA A 315 2.28 -13.40 4.67
CA ALA A 315 0.96 -14.05 4.63
C ALA A 315 0.14 -13.54 3.44
N LYS A 316 0.02 -14.36 2.39
CA LYS A 316 -0.84 -14.10 1.22
C LYS A 316 -2.27 -14.60 1.44
N SER A 317 -2.47 -15.50 2.40
CA SER A 317 -3.76 -16.08 2.79
C SER A 317 -3.79 -16.36 4.29
N LYS A 318 -5.00 -16.62 4.83
CA LYS A 318 -5.13 -17.06 6.24
C LYS A 318 -4.36 -18.35 6.56
N ARG A 319 -4.16 -19.23 5.57
CA ARG A 319 -3.42 -20.49 5.75
C ARG A 319 -1.93 -20.25 5.99
N ASP A 320 -1.41 -19.11 5.53
CA ASP A 320 0.01 -18.77 5.65
C ASP A 320 0.33 -18.07 6.97
N LEU A 321 -0.66 -17.79 7.83
CA LEU A 321 -0.51 -16.95 9.01
C LEU A 321 0.59 -17.47 9.96
N ASP A 322 0.55 -18.75 10.34
CA ASP A 322 1.53 -19.32 11.28
C ASP A 322 2.95 -19.34 10.70
N ALA A 323 3.07 -19.63 9.40
CA ALA A 323 4.36 -19.58 8.71
C ALA A 323 4.90 -18.15 8.64
N ALA A 324 4.04 -17.16 8.35
CA ALA A 324 4.39 -15.76 8.33
C ALA A 324 4.84 -15.26 9.70
N LEU A 325 4.11 -15.60 10.78
CA LEU A 325 4.48 -15.23 12.15
C LEU A 325 5.84 -15.80 12.55
N ARG A 326 6.16 -17.06 12.15
CA ARG A 326 7.50 -17.62 12.37
C ARG A 326 8.57 -16.84 11.63
N GLY A 327 8.33 -16.47 10.36
CA GLY A 327 9.28 -15.64 9.59
C GLY A 327 9.53 -14.27 10.22
N TYR A 328 8.45 -13.57 10.60
CA TYR A 328 8.56 -12.29 11.32
C TYR A 328 9.31 -12.46 12.66
N LYS A 329 9.00 -13.51 13.42
CA LYS A 329 9.67 -13.79 14.69
C LYS A 329 11.18 -14.00 14.51
N GLU A 330 11.58 -14.78 13.52
CA GLU A 330 12.99 -15.05 13.22
C GLU A 330 13.77 -13.76 12.91
N LEU A 331 13.24 -12.91 12.03
CA LEU A 331 13.85 -11.64 11.69
C LEU A 331 14.00 -10.75 12.93
N ASN A 332 12.94 -10.59 13.71
CA ASN A 332 12.93 -9.75 14.89
C ASN A 332 13.85 -10.28 16.00
N LEU A 333 13.87 -11.60 16.22
CA LEU A 333 14.80 -12.26 17.16
C LEU A 333 16.26 -11.96 16.80
N ARG A 334 16.62 -12.07 15.53
CA ARG A 334 17.99 -11.78 15.05
C ARG A 334 18.34 -10.31 15.22
N ALA A 335 17.47 -9.41 14.83
CA ALA A 335 17.67 -7.98 15.01
C ALA A 335 17.86 -7.60 16.49
N LEU A 336 17.04 -8.15 17.40
CA LEU A 336 17.14 -7.91 18.85
C LEU A 336 18.48 -8.37 19.42
N LYS A 337 19.05 -9.48 18.96
CA LYS A 337 20.37 -9.95 19.34
C LYS A 337 21.49 -9.02 18.90
N MET A 338 21.30 -8.28 17.80
CA MET A 338 22.27 -7.36 17.21
C MET A 338 22.15 -5.94 17.75
N LEU A 339 21.05 -5.55 18.38
CA LEU A 339 20.86 -4.22 18.95
C LEU A 339 21.71 -4.01 20.20
N ARG A 340 22.33 -2.83 20.32
CA ARG A 340 22.98 -2.37 21.56
C ARG A 340 21.93 -2.07 22.64
N PRO A 341 22.29 -2.08 23.93
CA PRO A 341 21.39 -1.61 24.99
C PRO A 341 20.91 -0.18 24.73
N GLY A 342 19.60 0.06 24.82
CA GLY A 342 18.97 1.33 24.44
C GLY A 342 18.83 1.54 22.94
N GLY A 343 19.13 0.54 22.10
CA GLY A 343 18.98 0.59 20.66
C GLY A 343 17.52 0.65 20.22
N ILE A 344 17.31 1.07 18.98
CA ILE A 344 15.98 1.27 18.37
C ILE A 344 15.70 0.15 17.38
N LEU A 345 14.54 -0.46 17.53
CA LEU A 345 13.97 -1.38 16.54
C LEU A 345 12.79 -0.70 15.86
N VAL A 346 12.84 -0.64 14.53
CA VAL A 346 11.68 -0.33 13.67
C VAL A 346 11.33 -1.61 12.95
N THR A 347 10.11 -2.09 13.08
CA THR A 347 9.70 -3.33 12.42
C THR A 347 8.30 -3.22 11.84
N CYS A 348 8.15 -3.65 10.59
CA CYS A 348 6.95 -3.50 9.81
C CYS A 348 6.37 -4.83 9.35
N SER A 349 5.09 -4.81 9.02
CA SER A 349 4.39 -5.88 8.31
C SER A 349 3.28 -5.31 7.44
N CYS A 350 3.33 -5.57 6.15
CA CYS A 350 2.25 -5.26 5.20
C CYS A 350 1.32 -6.46 4.94
N SER A 351 1.43 -7.55 5.70
CA SER A 351 0.54 -8.71 5.60
C SER A 351 -0.83 -8.40 6.21
N TYR A 352 -1.87 -8.29 5.37
CA TYR A 352 -3.25 -8.05 5.84
C TYR A 352 -3.72 -9.10 6.85
N HIS A 353 -3.39 -10.39 6.63
CA HIS A 353 -3.83 -11.49 7.50
C HIS A 353 -3.12 -11.52 8.86
N VAL A 354 -2.05 -10.77 9.05
CA VAL A 354 -1.40 -10.57 10.35
C VAL A 354 -2.02 -9.36 11.03
N SER A 355 -2.85 -9.56 12.04
CA SER A 355 -3.45 -8.47 12.82
C SER A 355 -2.39 -7.73 13.64
N GLN A 356 -2.71 -6.51 14.10
CA GLN A 356 -1.83 -5.76 14.99
C GLN A 356 -1.55 -6.52 16.30
N SER A 357 -2.55 -7.21 16.87
CA SER A 357 -2.37 -8.04 18.07
C SER A 357 -1.42 -9.20 17.80
N ASN A 358 -1.63 -9.97 16.71
CA ASN A 358 -0.71 -11.05 16.33
C ASN A 358 0.73 -10.56 16.15
N PHE A 359 0.90 -9.36 15.56
CA PHE A 359 2.22 -8.79 15.34
C PHE A 359 2.90 -8.39 16.64
N LEU A 360 2.18 -7.78 17.58
CA LEU A 360 2.70 -7.41 18.91
C LEU A 360 3.00 -8.65 19.77
N GLU A 361 2.16 -9.68 19.75
CA GLU A 361 2.40 -10.95 20.43
C GLU A 361 3.64 -11.67 19.89
N MET A 362 3.82 -11.66 18.57
CA MET A 362 5.02 -12.18 17.91
C MET A 362 6.27 -11.43 18.37
N LEU A 363 6.22 -10.09 18.44
CA LEU A 363 7.33 -9.25 18.93
C LEU A 363 7.66 -9.54 20.39
N ALA A 364 6.65 -9.67 21.26
CA ALA A 364 6.84 -10.04 22.66
C ALA A 364 7.53 -11.41 22.79
N SER A 365 7.12 -12.38 21.97
CA SER A 365 7.74 -13.71 21.93
C SER A 365 9.21 -13.63 21.44
N ALA A 366 9.50 -12.84 20.41
CA ALA A 366 10.87 -12.64 19.93
C ALA A 366 11.76 -11.97 20.98
N ALA A 367 11.23 -10.98 21.70
CA ALA A 367 11.92 -10.27 22.77
C ALA A 367 12.26 -11.19 23.96
N LEU A 368 11.33 -12.08 24.32
CA LEU A 368 11.55 -13.10 25.36
C LEU A 368 12.67 -14.06 24.97
N ASP A 369 12.62 -14.60 23.75
CA ASP A 369 13.64 -15.54 23.25
C ASP A 369 15.03 -14.88 23.06
N ALA A 370 15.04 -13.58 22.78
CA ALA A 370 16.28 -12.80 22.70
C ALA A 370 16.83 -12.41 24.08
N HIS A 371 16.08 -12.58 25.17
CA HIS A 371 16.36 -12.02 26.50
C HIS A 371 16.57 -10.50 26.46
N ARG A 372 15.77 -9.79 25.64
CA ARG A 372 15.88 -8.35 25.35
C ARG A 372 14.52 -7.68 25.54
N PRO A 373 14.16 -7.20 26.74
CA PRO A 373 12.89 -6.51 26.95
C PRO A 373 12.74 -5.30 26.03
N LEU A 374 11.58 -5.19 25.38
CA LEU A 374 11.22 -4.09 24.49
C LEU A 374 10.24 -3.13 25.18
N ARG A 375 10.46 -1.83 24.97
CA ARG A 375 9.48 -0.77 25.29
C ARG A 375 8.99 -0.16 24.00
N LEU A 376 7.69 -0.17 23.80
CA LEU A 376 7.06 0.47 22.65
C LEU A 376 7.20 1.99 22.76
N LEU A 377 7.64 2.61 21.70
CA LEU A 377 7.67 4.06 21.53
C LEU A 377 6.46 4.51 20.71
N GLU A 378 6.22 3.86 19.56
CA GLU A 378 5.07 4.12 18.70
C GLU A 378 4.53 2.82 18.10
N VAL A 379 3.20 2.77 17.89
CA VAL A 379 2.52 1.76 17.08
C VAL A 379 1.77 2.52 16.00
N ARG A 380 2.10 2.26 14.74
CA ARG A 380 1.70 3.04 13.58
C ARG A 380 1.10 2.15 12.49
N GLY A 381 0.39 2.76 11.57
CA GLY A 381 -0.13 2.13 10.35
C GLY A 381 0.45 2.80 9.10
N GLN A 382 -0.31 2.73 8.02
CA GLN A 382 -0.04 3.43 6.77
C GLN A 382 -0.19 4.95 6.91
N ALA A 383 0.45 5.70 6.04
CA ALA A 383 0.34 7.15 5.96
C ALA A 383 -1.11 7.59 5.69
N LYS A 384 -1.47 8.80 6.14
CA LYS A 384 -2.85 9.31 6.14
C LYS A 384 -3.48 9.46 4.76
N ASP A 385 -2.69 9.58 3.72
CA ASP A 385 -3.13 9.56 2.32
C ASP A 385 -3.59 8.17 1.85
N HIS A 386 -3.38 7.13 2.65
CA HIS A 386 -3.93 5.78 2.51
C HIS A 386 -5.02 5.55 3.57
N PRO A 387 -6.22 6.14 3.42
CA PRO A 387 -7.25 6.11 4.47
C PRO A 387 -7.69 4.70 4.81
N ILE A 388 -8.12 4.52 6.06
CA ILE A 388 -8.72 3.29 6.57
C ILE A 388 -10.23 3.49 6.65
N LEU A 389 -10.99 2.71 5.92
CA LEU A 389 -12.44 2.67 6.03
C LEU A 389 -12.83 1.62 7.08
N LEU A 390 -13.34 2.05 8.23
CA LEU A 390 -13.60 1.16 9.37
C LEU A 390 -14.54 -0.01 9.05
N SER A 391 -15.50 0.20 8.15
CA SER A 391 -16.40 -0.85 7.68
C SER A 391 -15.74 -1.83 6.68
N VAL A 392 -14.53 -1.53 6.19
CA VAL A 392 -13.74 -2.36 5.29
C VAL A 392 -12.35 -2.58 5.90
N PRO A 393 -12.22 -3.52 6.85
CA PRO A 393 -10.96 -3.77 7.57
C PRO A 393 -9.79 -4.07 6.66
N GLU A 394 -10.06 -4.55 5.44
CA GLU A 394 -9.07 -4.84 4.40
C GLU A 394 -8.28 -3.60 3.95
N THR A 395 -8.79 -2.40 4.19
CA THR A 395 -8.07 -1.15 3.93
C THR A 395 -6.97 -0.86 4.96
N SER A 396 -6.96 -1.55 6.11
CA SER A 396 -5.92 -1.46 7.15
C SER A 396 -4.96 -2.64 7.02
N TYR A 397 -3.82 -2.45 6.39
CA TYR A 397 -2.91 -3.54 6.06
C TYR A 397 -1.49 -3.36 6.62
N LEU A 398 -1.03 -2.13 6.85
CA LEU A 398 0.32 -1.85 7.32
C LEU A 398 0.37 -1.76 8.85
N LYS A 399 1.35 -2.37 9.44
CA LYS A 399 1.77 -2.23 10.84
C LYS A 399 3.22 -1.81 10.87
N CYS A 400 3.54 -0.77 11.64
CA CYS A 400 4.89 -0.34 11.91
C CYS A 400 5.03 -0.10 13.42
N VAL A 401 5.98 -0.78 14.03
CA VAL A 401 6.27 -0.67 15.46
C VAL A 401 7.66 -0.08 15.63
N ILE A 402 7.75 1.00 16.41
CA ILE A 402 9.01 1.61 16.84
C ILE A 402 9.16 1.30 18.33
N ALA A 403 10.26 0.65 18.69
CA ALA A 403 10.53 0.22 20.06
C ALA A 403 11.99 0.44 20.43
N THR A 404 12.27 0.50 21.74
CA THR A 404 13.64 0.52 22.26
C THR A 404 13.90 -0.70 23.13
N VAL A 405 15.11 -1.24 22.98
CA VAL A 405 15.61 -2.32 23.83
C VAL A 405 16.00 -1.74 25.19
N SER A 406 15.54 -2.34 26.28
CA SER A 406 15.95 -1.92 27.62
C SER A 406 17.46 -2.07 27.84
N ARG A 407 18.00 -1.20 28.68
CA ARG A 407 19.42 -1.25 29.08
C ARG A 407 19.69 -2.47 29.95
#